data_272147b6286f93759f17a4b7027620db
#
_entry.id   272147b6286f93759f17a4b7027620db
#
_cell.length_a   1.000
_cell.length_b   1.000
_cell.length_c   1.000
_cell.angle_alpha   90.00
_cell.angle_beta   90.00
_cell.angle_gamma   90.00
#
_symmetry.space_group_name_H-M   'P 1'
#
loop_
_entity.id
_entity.type
_entity.pdbx_description
1 polymer ?
#
loop_
_entity_poly.entity_id
_entity_poly.type
_entity_poly.pdbx_seq_one_letter_code
_entity_poly.pdbx_strand_id
1 'polypeptide(L)'
;LKSFKGTKDGVPFEDTQYPVESIAELSRQGIPDLVALLSSPNPTISALSILSAQLDGAVLMGHSQAGAFPLGTALLKPDMVRAMMLIEPGSCSPDTWTDEQIAVFAKIPLLVVDGDHLDAPTYLPVGTPGWQARFDGCERFIARVRKANGQADMLHPPRLGIHGNSHMIMQDKKNLQIADLITKWLDAQTNEMLHKQTSLLR
;
A
#
# COMPACT_ATOMS: atom_id res chain seq x y z
N LEU A 1 -17.47 -0.47 9.24
CA LEU A 1 -16.55 0.25 10.15
C LEU A 1 -15.69 -0.70 10.96
N LYS A 2 -16.27 -1.78 11.49
CA LYS A 2 -15.53 -2.75 12.33
C LYS A 2 -14.26 -3.31 11.66
N SER A 3 -14.24 -3.43 10.32
CA SER A 3 -13.12 -3.97 9.56
C SER A 3 -12.12 -2.89 9.08
N PHE A 4 -12.30 -1.61 9.45
CA PHE A 4 -11.56 -0.49 8.84
C PHE A 4 -10.78 0.37 9.84
N LYS A 5 -10.36 -0.20 10.96
CA LYS A 5 -9.67 0.56 12.03
C LYS A 5 -10.45 1.78 12.56
N GLY A 6 -11.75 1.86 12.31
CA GLY A 6 -12.55 3.05 12.67
C GLY A 6 -13.34 2.89 13.96
N THR A 7 -13.37 1.68 14.54
CA THR A 7 -14.16 1.41 15.76
C THR A 7 -13.48 0.38 16.66
N LYS A 8 -13.74 0.52 17.97
CA LYS A 8 -13.50 -0.50 18.98
C LYS A 8 -14.85 -0.87 19.60
N ASP A 9 -15.16 -2.16 19.67
CA ASP A 9 -16.43 -2.69 20.20
C ASP A 9 -17.70 -2.07 19.55
N GLY A 10 -17.58 -1.64 18.29
CA GLY A 10 -18.67 -1.01 17.54
C GLY A 10 -18.83 0.49 17.78
N VAL A 11 -18.03 1.07 18.67
CA VAL A 11 -18.00 2.51 18.94
C VAL A 11 -16.89 3.14 18.11
N PRO A 12 -17.12 4.21 17.34
CA PRO A 12 -16.08 4.95 16.65
C PRO A 12 -15.02 5.46 17.62
N PHE A 13 -13.75 5.44 17.21
CA PHE A 13 -12.70 6.14 17.96
C PHE A 13 -12.99 7.64 17.99
N GLU A 14 -12.68 8.32 19.11
CA GLU A 14 -12.97 9.75 19.28
C GLU A 14 -12.23 10.61 18.26
N ASP A 15 -11.04 10.21 17.86
CA ASP A 15 -10.17 10.91 16.91
C ASP A 15 -10.34 10.43 15.47
N THR A 16 -11.28 9.49 15.20
CA THR A 16 -11.43 8.92 13.84
C THR A 16 -11.64 10.02 12.80
N GLN A 17 -10.85 9.93 11.74
CA GLN A 17 -10.96 10.81 10.59
C GLN A 17 -11.98 10.32 9.55
N TYR A 18 -12.42 9.06 9.65
CA TYR A 18 -13.43 8.53 8.74
C TYR A 18 -14.79 9.20 8.99
N PRO A 19 -15.47 9.68 7.92
CA PRO A 19 -16.82 10.26 8.03
C PRO A 19 -17.84 9.16 8.31
N VAL A 20 -18.00 8.79 9.59
CA VAL A 20 -18.82 7.65 10.04
C VAL A 20 -20.29 7.74 9.60
N GLU A 21 -20.80 8.95 9.41
CA GLU A 21 -22.12 9.23 8.88
C GLU A 21 -22.29 8.74 7.42
N SER A 22 -21.19 8.59 6.68
CA SER A 22 -21.18 8.17 5.27
C SER A 22 -20.98 6.68 5.05
N ILE A 23 -21.01 5.85 6.10
CA ILE A 23 -20.75 4.41 6.01
C ILE A 23 -21.69 3.68 5.04
N ALA A 24 -22.92 4.13 4.91
CA ALA A 24 -23.89 3.56 3.97
C ALA A 24 -23.45 3.74 2.53
N GLU A 25 -22.81 4.86 2.20
CA GLU A 25 -22.29 5.13 0.85
C GLU A 25 -21.11 4.22 0.52
N LEU A 26 -20.21 3.99 1.49
CA LEU A 26 -19.13 3.01 1.33
C LEU A 26 -19.69 1.61 1.03
N SER A 27 -20.72 1.20 1.75
CA SER A 27 -21.34 -0.12 1.57
C SER A 27 -21.96 -0.29 0.17
N ARG A 28 -22.44 0.80 -0.45
CA ARG A 28 -22.98 0.77 -1.82
C ARG A 28 -21.91 0.62 -2.90
N GLN A 29 -20.64 0.90 -2.59
CA GLN A 29 -19.53 0.78 -3.53
C GLN A 29 -19.02 -0.67 -3.63
N GLY A 30 -19.43 -1.55 -2.72
CA GLY A 30 -18.98 -2.94 -2.69
C GLY A 30 -19.51 -3.75 -3.88
N ILE A 31 -18.60 -4.36 -4.63
CA ILE A 31 -18.94 -5.34 -5.66
C ILE A 31 -18.66 -6.73 -5.06
N PRO A 32 -19.67 -7.58 -4.87
CA PRO A 32 -19.49 -8.88 -4.23
C PRO A 32 -18.98 -9.95 -5.22
N ASP A 33 -17.84 -9.69 -5.85
CA ASP A 33 -17.18 -10.65 -6.76
C ASP A 33 -15.96 -11.29 -6.09
N LEU A 34 -16.22 -12.23 -5.19
CA LEU A 34 -15.18 -12.97 -4.49
C LEU A 34 -14.40 -13.91 -5.40
N VAL A 35 -14.98 -14.38 -6.52
CA VAL A 35 -14.31 -15.31 -7.42
C VAL A 35 -13.18 -14.62 -8.16
N ALA A 36 -13.42 -13.45 -8.75
CA ALA A 36 -12.37 -12.66 -9.39
C ALA A 36 -11.33 -12.17 -8.38
N LEU A 37 -11.80 -11.81 -7.19
CA LEU A 37 -10.97 -11.29 -6.10
C LEU A 37 -9.93 -12.31 -5.60
N LEU A 38 -10.32 -13.58 -5.49
CA LEU A 38 -9.52 -14.66 -4.92
C LEU A 38 -8.86 -15.55 -5.99
N SER A 39 -9.02 -15.23 -7.28
CA SER A 39 -8.43 -16.02 -8.35
C SER A 39 -6.89 -16.01 -8.28
N SER A 40 -6.29 -17.16 -8.60
CA SER A 40 -4.84 -17.32 -8.68
C SER A 40 -4.47 -18.10 -9.96
N PRO A 41 -3.68 -17.50 -10.88
CA PRO A 41 -3.17 -16.12 -10.83
C PRO A 41 -4.28 -15.08 -10.95
N ASN A 42 -4.08 -13.92 -10.30
CA ASN A 42 -5.06 -12.85 -10.36
C ASN A 42 -4.98 -12.11 -11.71
N PRO A 43 -6.08 -12.05 -12.50
CA PRO A 43 -6.07 -11.45 -13.83
C PRO A 43 -5.74 -9.96 -13.83
N THR A 44 -6.02 -9.25 -12.74
CA THR A 44 -5.70 -7.83 -12.60
C THR A 44 -4.19 -7.58 -12.67
N ILE A 45 -3.37 -8.46 -12.11
CA ILE A 45 -1.90 -8.33 -12.15
C ILE A 45 -1.39 -8.38 -13.59
N SER A 46 -1.89 -9.34 -14.39
CA SER A 46 -1.56 -9.44 -15.81
C SER A 46 -2.04 -8.22 -16.60
N ALA A 47 -3.26 -7.75 -16.34
CA ALA A 47 -3.83 -6.57 -16.99
C ALA A 47 -3.01 -5.30 -16.66
N LEU A 48 -2.61 -5.12 -15.38
CA LEU A 48 -1.75 -4.01 -14.98
C LEU A 48 -0.37 -4.06 -15.65
N SER A 49 0.20 -5.25 -15.82
CA SER A 49 1.50 -5.40 -16.51
C SER A 49 1.42 -5.00 -17.98
N ILE A 50 0.30 -5.29 -18.65
CA ILE A 50 0.04 -4.90 -20.05
C ILE A 50 -0.18 -3.37 -20.11
N LEU A 51 -1.02 -2.83 -19.24
CA LEU A 51 -1.29 -1.39 -19.19
C LEU A 51 -0.02 -0.58 -18.91
N SER A 52 0.80 -1.02 -17.94
CA SER A 52 2.06 -0.36 -17.64
C SER A 52 3.00 -0.33 -18.86
N ALA A 53 3.02 -1.42 -19.64
CA ALA A 53 3.81 -1.46 -20.87
C ALA A 53 3.24 -0.53 -21.97
N GLN A 54 1.92 -0.42 -22.10
CA GLN A 54 1.29 0.52 -23.06
C GLN A 54 1.57 1.98 -22.72
N LEU A 55 1.78 2.29 -21.43
CA LEU A 55 2.08 3.63 -20.92
C LEU A 55 3.59 3.93 -20.89
N ASP A 56 4.43 3.02 -21.38
CA ASP A 56 5.89 3.12 -21.26
C ASP A 56 6.36 3.30 -19.80
N GLY A 57 5.70 2.61 -18.90
CA GLY A 57 5.95 2.61 -17.46
C GLY A 57 4.93 3.41 -16.66
N ALA A 58 4.66 2.94 -15.45
CA ALA A 58 3.67 3.53 -14.56
C ALA A 58 4.09 3.47 -13.09
N VAL A 59 3.64 4.44 -12.31
CA VAL A 59 3.59 4.33 -10.85
C VAL A 59 2.34 3.54 -10.49
N LEU A 60 2.51 2.48 -9.72
CA LEU A 60 1.40 1.62 -9.31
C LEU A 60 1.04 1.86 -7.85
N MET A 61 -0.23 2.13 -7.60
CA MET A 61 -0.78 2.29 -6.26
C MET A 61 -1.87 1.25 -6.03
N GLY A 62 -1.79 0.53 -4.91
CA GLY A 62 -2.81 -0.43 -4.49
C GLY A 62 -3.23 -0.23 -3.05
N HIS A 63 -4.53 -0.30 -2.78
CA HIS A 63 -5.10 -0.18 -1.44
C HIS A 63 -5.60 -1.51 -0.93
N SER A 64 -5.38 -1.78 0.36
CA SER A 64 -5.93 -2.94 1.06
C SER A 64 -5.53 -4.26 0.39
N GLN A 65 -6.48 -5.04 -0.07
CA GLN A 65 -6.25 -6.28 -0.80
C GLN A 65 -5.48 -6.06 -2.11
N ALA A 66 -5.79 -4.97 -2.83
CA ALA A 66 -5.07 -4.59 -4.04
C ALA A 66 -3.63 -4.11 -3.77
N GLY A 67 -3.22 -3.95 -2.52
CA GLY A 67 -1.83 -3.66 -2.15
C GLY A 67 -0.81 -4.69 -2.64
N ALA A 68 -1.24 -5.94 -2.89
CA ALA A 68 -0.38 -6.96 -3.49
C ALA A 68 -0.18 -6.81 -5.01
N PHE A 69 -1.04 -6.06 -5.71
CA PHE A 69 -1.00 -5.98 -7.17
C PHE A 69 0.24 -5.26 -7.72
N PRO A 70 0.71 -4.15 -7.14
CA PRO A 70 1.98 -3.55 -7.56
C PRO A 70 3.16 -4.53 -7.49
N LEU A 71 3.24 -5.32 -6.41
CA LEU A 71 4.30 -6.31 -6.21
C LEU A 71 4.23 -7.41 -7.28
N GLY A 72 3.04 -7.99 -7.50
CA GLY A 72 2.83 -9.00 -8.54
C GLY A 72 3.16 -8.47 -9.94
N THR A 73 2.78 -7.22 -10.23
CA THR A 73 3.06 -6.58 -11.53
C THR A 73 4.56 -6.34 -11.71
N ALA A 74 5.27 -5.92 -10.66
CA ALA A 74 6.72 -5.73 -10.69
C ALA A 74 7.48 -7.05 -10.96
N LEU A 75 6.99 -8.19 -10.46
CA LEU A 75 7.57 -9.50 -10.77
C LEU A 75 7.36 -9.92 -12.23
N LEU A 76 6.26 -9.50 -12.86
CA LEU A 76 5.98 -9.81 -14.26
C LEU A 76 6.72 -8.88 -15.23
N LYS A 77 6.77 -7.58 -14.94
CA LYS A 77 7.35 -6.55 -15.81
C LYS A 77 8.05 -5.44 -14.98
N PRO A 78 9.18 -5.74 -14.36
CA PRO A 78 9.85 -4.80 -13.45
C PRO A 78 10.23 -3.47 -14.15
N ASP A 79 10.66 -3.52 -15.41
CA ASP A 79 11.11 -2.33 -16.14
C ASP A 79 9.95 -1.37 -16.49
N MET A 80 8.71 -1.83 -16.36
CA MET A 80 7.49 -1.03 -16.62
C MET A 80 6.86 -0.48 -15.34
N VAL A 81 7.48 -0.69 -14.17
CA VAL A 81 7.01 -0.16 -12.90
C VAL A 81 7.98 0.92 -12.41
N ARG A 82 7.53 2.17 -12.39
CA ARG A 82 8.37 3.32 -12.01
C ARG A 82 8.48 3.50 -10.50
N ALA A 83 7.41 3.21 -9.77
CA ALA A 83 7.37 3.15 -8.31
C ALA A 83 6.18 2.30 -7.86
N MET A 84 6.24 1.78 -6.65
CA MET A 84 5.15 1.02 -6.00
C MET A 84 4.69 1.75 -4.74
N MET A 85 3.37 1.88 -4.58
CA MET A 85 2.74 2.45 -3.39
C MET A 85 1.71 1.47 -2.86
N LEU A 86 1.92 0.98 -1.64
CA LEU A 86 1.02 0.05 -0.95
C LEU A 86 0.31 0.82 0.15
N ILE A 87 -0.95 1.14 -0.06
CA ILE A 87 -1.76 1.94 0.88
C ILE A 87 -2.56 0.99 1.76
N GLU A 88 -2.34 1.02 3.06
CA GLU A 88 -3.03 0.15 4.01
C GLU A 88 -3.06 -1.33 3.54
N PRO A 89 -1.94 -1.91 3.12
CA PRO A 89 -1.95 -3.22 2.47
C PRO A 89 -2.46 -4.30 3.41
N GLY A 90 -3.21 -5.25 2.87
CA GLY A 90 -3.68 -6.40 3.64
C GLY A 90 -2.53 -7.28 4.16
N SER A 91 -1.42 -7.30 3.47
CA SER A 91 -0.14 -7.92 3.87
C SER A 91 0.97 -7.47 2.93
N CYS A 92 2.20 -7.35 3.46
CA CYS A 92 3.42 -7.24 2.67
C CYS A 92 4.12 -8.60 2.50
N SER A 93 3.59 -9.66 3.11
CA SER A 93 4.05 -11.05 3.01
C SER A 93 5.58 -11.22 3.13
N PRO A 94 6.22 -10.66 4.18
CA PRO A 94 7.68 -10.53 4.26
C PRO A 94 8.41 -11.87 4.20
N ASP A 95 7.77 -12.93 4.67
CA ASP A 95 8.39 -14.25 4.84
C ASP A 95 8.13 -15.19 3.64
N THR A 96 7.35 -14.75 2.65
CA THR A 96 6.99 -15.56 1.46
C THR A 96 7.81 -15.20 0.22
N TRP A 97 8.42 -14.02 0.17
CA TRP A 97 9.23 -13.58 -0.95
C TRP A 97 10.62 -14.24 -0.93
N THR A 98 11.05 -14.79 -2.06
CA THR A 98 12.45 -15.26 -2.21
C THR A 98 13.42 -14.08 -2.30
N ASP A 99 14.71 -14.32 -2.14
CA ASP A 99 15.71 -13.25 -2.23
C ASP A 99 15.82 -12.71 -3.67
N GLU A 100 15.58 -13.54 -4.69
CA GLU A 100 15.50 -13.11 -6.09
C GLU A 100 14.32 -12.15 -6.31
N GLN A 101 13.16 -12.42 -5.71
CA GLN A 101 11.99 -11.53 -5.78
C GLN A 101 12.26 -10.22 -5.03
N ILE A 102 12.89 -10.28 -3.87
CA ILE A 102 13.32 -9.09 -3.13
C ILE A 102 14.31 -8.26 -3.98
N ALA A 103 15.22 -8.90 -4.70
CA ALA A 103 16.14 -8.20 -5.60
C ALA A 103 15.43 -7.50 -6.78
N VAL A 104 14.28 -8.00 -7.23
CA VAL A 104 13.43 -7.29 -8.18
C VAL A 104 12.80 -6.05 -7.54
N PHE A 105 12.20 -6.20 -6.36
CA PHE A 105 11.59 -5.06 -5.65
C PHE A 105 12.62 -3.98 -5.28
N ALA A 106 13.86 -4.37 -4.98
CA ALA A 106 14.94 -3.44 -4.66
C ALA A 106 15.34 -2.50 -5.82
N LYS A 107 14.96 -2.81 -7.05
CA LYS A 107 15.20 -1.95 -8.22
C LYS A 107 14.16 -0.85 -8.39
N ILE A 108 13.05 -0.90 -7.66
CA ILE A 108 11.87 -0.07 -7.84
C ILE A 108 11.59 0.67 -6.52
N PRO A 109 11.48 2.01 -6.50
CA PRO A 109 11.12 2.74 -5.30
C PRO A 109 9.79 2.25 -4.72
N LEU A 110 9.76 2.01 -3.41
CA LEU A 110 8.62 1.44 -2.70
C LEU A 110 8.20 2.36 -1.54
N LEU A 111 6.91 2.70 -1.49
CA LEU A 111 6.28 3.34 -0.35
C LEU A 111 5.19 2.42 0.22
N VAL A 112 5.24 2.18 1.52
CA VAL A 112 4.11 1.64 2.27
C VAL A 112 3.50 2.76 3.10
N VAL A 113 2.19 2.90 3.06
CA VAL A 113 1.43 3.86 3.88
C VAL A 113 0.52 3.07 4.80
N ASP A 114 0.66 3.25 6.10
CA ASP A 114 -0.19 2.60 7.10
C ASP A 114 -0.58 3.61 8.19
N GLY A 115 -1.90 3.75 8.42
CA GLY A 115 -2.47 4.75 9.31
C GLY A 115 -2.46 4.35 10.78
N ASP A 116 -3.36 4.96 11.53
CA ASP A 116 -3.47 4.83 12.98
C ASP A 116 -4.22 3.56 13.41
N HIS A 117 -4.46 3.45 14.72
CA HIS A 117 -5.29 2.39 15.34
C HIS A 117 -4.84 0.97 15.01
N LEU A 118 -3.52 0.71 15.10
CA LEU A 118 -2.95 -0.62 14.88
C LEU A 118 -3.41 -1.64 15.94
N ASP A 119 -3.93 -1.18 17.07
CA ASP A 119 -4.54 -1.98 18.14
C ASP A 119 -6.03 -2.25 17.89
N ALA A 120 -6.64 -1.71 16.84
CA ALA A 120 -8.03 -1.93 16.52
C ALA A 120 -8.31 -3.43 16.30
N PRO A 121 -9.45 -3.96 16.80
CA PRO A 121 -9.80 -5.35 16.60
C PRO A 121 -10.04 -5.64 15.11
N THR A 122 -9.58 -6.80 14.65
CA THR A 122 -9.93 -7.32 13.33
C THR A 122 -11.13 -8.26 13.45
N TYR A 123 -12.11 -8.07 12.58
CA TYR A 123 -13.29 -8.95 12.49
C TYR A 123 -13.17 -9.92 11.30
N LEU A 124 -11.93 -10.27 10.97
CA LEU A 124 -11.60 -11.23 9.93
C LEU A 124 -11.59 -12.65 10.49
N PRO A 125 -11.62 -13.69 9.64
CA PRO A 125 -11.58 -15.07 10.11
C PRO A 125 -10.45 -15.34 11.09
N VAL A 126 -10.67 -16.28 12.00
CA VAL A 126 -9.68 -16.71 13.00
C VAL A 126 -8.36 -17.09 12.31
N GLY A 127 -7.26 -16.61 12.85
CA GLY A 127 -5.92 -16.81 12.28
C GLY A 127 -5.46 -15.72 11.31
N THR A 128 -6.33 -14.78 10.95
CA THR A 128 -5.91 -13.62 10.16
C THR A 128 -5.11 -12.64 11.05
N PRO A 129 -3.92 -12.19 10.62
CA PRO A 129 -3.11 -11.24 11.38
C PRO A 129 -3.87 -9.95 11.69
N GLY A 130 -3.72 -9.44 12.92
CA GLY A 130 -4.21 -8.12 13.33
C GLY A 130 -3.46 -6.99 12.62
N TRP A 131 -3.93 -5.76 12.80
CA TRP A 131 -3.35 -4.59 12.14
C TRP A 131 -1.89 -4.37 12.52
N GLN A 132 -1.54 -4.47 13.81
CA GLN A 132 -0.16 -4.37 14.27
C GLN A 132 0.74 -5.42 13.60
N ALA A 133 0.30 -6.67 13.55
CA ALA A 133 1.09 -7.74 12.93
C ALA A 133 1.30 -7.53 11.42
N ARG A 134 0.33 -6.93 10.72
CA ARG A 134 0.47 -6.54 9.30
C ARG A 134 1.46 -5.40 9.13
N PHE A 135 1.36 -4.37 9.97
CA PHE A 135 2.30 -3.26 10.00
C PHE A 135 3.73 -3.75 10.23
N ASP A 136 3.96 -4.56 11.26
CA ASP A 136 5.26 -5.16 11.57
C ASP A 136 5.77 -6.04 10.40
N GLY A 137 4.87 -6.75 9.74
CA GLY A 137 5.18 -7.50 8.52
C GLY A 137 5.67 -6.60 7.39
N CYS A 138 5.04 -5.46 7.21
CA CYS A 138 5.46 -4.48 6.19
C CYS A 138 6.80 -3.82 6.56
N GLU A 139 7.06 -3.55 7.85
CA GLU A 139 8.37 -3.06 8.28
C GLU A 139 9.49 -4.10 8.02
N ARG A 140 9.23 -5.39 8.28
CA ARG A 140 10.18 -6.47 7.93
C ARG A 140 10.41 -6.57 6.42
N PHE A 141 9.36 -6.44 5.61
CA PHE A 141 9.48 -6.42 4.15
C PHE A 141 10.35 -5.26 3.67
N ILE A 142 10.09 -4.05 4.14
CA ILE A 142 10.90 -2.85 3.86
C ILE A 142 12.37 -3.09 4.25
N ALA A 143 12.61 -3.67 5.42
CA ALA A 143 13.97 -3.97 5.88
C ALA A 143 14.69 -4.96 4.94
N ARG A 144 13.99 -5.98 4.40
CA ARG A 144 14.55 -6.90 3.41
C ARG A 144 14.89 -6.19 2.11
N VAL A 145 14.00 -5.34 1.61
CA VAL A 145 14.23 -4.55 0.38
C VAL A 145 15.43 -3.62 0.56
N ARG A 146 15.53 -2.92 1.69
CA ARG A 146 16.68 -2.05 2.02
C ARG A 146 17.98 -2.83 2.14
N LYS A 147 17.97 -4.03 2.74
CA LYS A 147 19.15 -4.92 2.83
C LYS A 147 19.64 -5.33 1.44
N ALA A 148 18.76 -5.43 0.46
CA ALA A 148 19.10 -5.66 -0.95
C ALA A 148 19.45 -4.37 -1.72
N ASN A 149 19.79 -3.28 -1.02
CA ASN A 149 20.12 -1.94 -1.54
C ASN A 149 18.96 -1.26 -2.29
N GLY A 150 17.72 -1.65 -2.01
CA GLY A 150 16.54 -0.99 -2.56
C GLY A 150 16.10 0.21 -1.72
N GLN A 151 15.34 1.10 -2.37
CA GLN A 151 14.71 2.24 -1.74
C GLN A 151 13.27 1.86 -1.35
N ALA A 152 13.02 1.80 -0.06
CA ALA A 152 11.71 1.43 0.48
C ALA A 152 11.43 2.22 1.76
N ASP A 153 10.25 2.83 1.86
CA ASP A 153 9.88 3.69 2.97
C ASP A 153 8.54 3.32 3.57
N MET A 154 8.39 3.60 4.88
CA MET A 154 7.14 3.55 5.61
C MET A 154 6.68 4.97 5.91
N LEU A 155 5.53 5.36 5.36
CA LEU A 155 4.79 6.53 5.78
C LEU A 155 3.75 6.10 6.81
N HIS A 156 4.00 6.38 8.07
CA HIS A 156 3.08 6.15 9.17
C HIS A 156 2.67 7.51 9.76
N PRO A 157 1.50 8.05 9.37
CA PRO A 157 1.05 9.40 9.75
C PRO A 157 1.12 9.70 11.24
N PRO A 158 0.82 8.76 12.17
CA PRO A 158 0.97 8.99 13.60
C PRO A 158 2.38 9.42 14.03
N ARG A 159 3.43 8.94 13.37
CA ARG A 159 4.82 9.38 13.63
C ARG A 159 5.07 10.84 13.26
N LEU A 160 4.15 11.45 12.51
CA LEU A 160 4.16 12.86 12.09
C LEU A 160 3.11 13.69 12.84
N GLY A 161 2.47 13.15 13.87
CA GLY A 161 1.41 13.82 14.63
C GLY A 161 0.06 13.89 13.92
N ILE A 162 -0.15 13.08 12.87
CA ILE A 162 -1.43 12.98 12.15
C ILE A 162 -2.14 11.71 12.63
N HIS A 163 -3.16 11.88 13.47
CA HIS A 163 -3.85 10.80 14.15
C HIS A 163 -5.26 10.57 13.61
N GLY A 164 -5.84 9.40 13.97
CA GLY A 164 -7.20 9.00 13.68
C GLY A 164 -7.42 8.46 12.27
N ASN A 165 -6.36 8.14 11.52
CA ASN A 165 -6.49 7.60 10.18
C ASN A 165 -7.10 6.20 10.22
N SER A 166 -8.13 6.02 9.40
CA SER A 166 -8.79 4.73 9.21
C SER A 166 -8.09 3.88 8.14
N HIS A 167 -8.55 2.63 7.97
CA HIS A 167 -8.13 1.79 6.84
C HIS A 167 -8.53 2.40 5.48
N MET A 168 -9.52 3.29 5.44
CA MET A 168 -9.96 4.01 4.24
C MET A 168 -9.31 5.40 4.20
N ILE A 169 -8.01 5.47 4.38
CA ILE A 169 -7.22 6.70 4.56
C ILE A 169 -7.47 7.75 3.46
N MET A 170 -7.81 7.32 2.23
CA MET A 170 -8.17 8.21 1.12
C MET A 170 -9.56 8.84 1.28
N GLN A 171 -10.40 8.33 2.17
CA GLN A 171 -11.74 8.84 2.47
C GLN A 171 -11.81 9.58 3.81
N ASP A 172 -10.71 9.61 4.55
CA ASP A 172 -10.61 10.33 5.82
C ASP A 172 -10.70 11.85 5.61
N LYS A 173 -11.19 12.57 6.62
CA LYS A 173 -11.31 14.04 6.59
C LYS A 173 -9.98 14.77 6.34
N LYS A 174 -8.86 14.15 6.72
CA LYS A 174 -7.49 14.67 6.50
C LYS A 174 -6.77 14.04 5.31
N ASN A 175 -7.50 13.45 4.37
CA ASN A 175 -6.93 12.73 3.22
C ASN A 175 -5.96 13.58 2.38
N LEU A 176 -6.21 14.88 2.24
CA LEU A 176 -5.32 15.77 1.48
C LEU A 176 -3.94 15.93 2.14
N GLN A 177 -3.86 15.91 3.47
CA GLN A 177 -2.56 15.92 4.16
C GLN A 177 -1.74 14.67 3.82
N ILE A 178 -2.41 13.52 3.75
CA ILE A 178 -1.76 12.26 3.37
C ILE A 178 -1.36 12.28 1.89
N ALA A 179 -2.23 12.80 1.02
CA ALA A 179 -1.92 12.96 -0.40
C ALA A 179 -0.69 13.85 -0.62
N ASP A 180 -0.55 14.95 0.11
CA ASP A 180 0.61 15.84 0.05
C ASP A 180 1.91 15.13 0.45
N LEU A 181 1.87 14.28 1.49
CA LEU A 181 3.03 13.49 1.92
C LEU A 181 3.43 12.45 0.87
N ILE A 182 2.45 11.77 0.27
CA ILE A 182 2.67 10.81 -0.81
C ILE A 182 3.25 11.52 -2.04
N THR A 183 2.70 12.67 -2.41
CA THR A 183 3.18 13.46 -3.55
C THR A 183 4.61 13.93 -3.35
N LYS A 184 4.95 14.46 -2.15
CA LYS A 184 6.34 14.83 -1.82
C LYS A 184 7.31 13.65 -1.95
N TRP A 185 6.90 12.48 -1.47
CA TRP A 185 7.72 11.28 -1.62
C TRP A 185 7.93 10.96 -3.10
N LEU A 186 6.86 10.96 -3.92
CA LEU A 186 6.93 10.66 -5.34
C LEU A 186 7.81 11.66 -6.11
N ASP A 187 7.69 12.95 -5.83
CA ASP A 187 8.51 13.99 -6.45
C ASP A 187 10.00 13.79 -6.15
N ALA A 188 10.33 13.40 -4.92
CA ALA A 188 11.71 13.09 -4.54
C ALA A 188 12.27 11.92 -5.37
N GLN A 189 11.46 10.85 -5.59
CA GLN A 189 11.86 9.72 -6.42
C GLN A 189 12.08 10.12 -7.87
N THR A 190 11.17 10.93 -8.43
CA THR A 190 11.24 11.39 -9.81
C THR A 190 12.49 12.24 -10.05
N ASN A 191 12.79 13.15 -9.14
CA ASN A 191 14.00 13.98 -9.23
C ASN A 191 15.28 13.13 -9.14
N GLU A 192 15.32 12.13 -8.27
CA GLU A 192 16.48 11.23 -8.16
C GLU A 192 16.69 10.41 -9.43
N MET A 193 15.62 9.91 -10.05
CA MET A 193 15.70 9.20 -11.34
C MET A 193 16.24 10.09 -12.47
N LEU A 194 15.79 11.33 -12.56
CA LEU A 194 16.25 12.29 -13.56
C LEU A 194 17.75 12.61 -13.37
N HIS A 195 18.20 12.78 -12.13
CA HIS A 195 19.62 13.03 -11.84
C HIS A 195 20.49 11.83 -12.21
N LYS A 196 20.06 10.60 -11.94
CA LYS A 196 20.79 9.38 -12.34
C LYS A 196 20.91 9.26 -13.86
N GLN A 197 19.84 9.52 -14.61
CA GLN A 197 19.87 9.50 -16.08
C GLN A 197 20.84 10.54 -16.64
N THR A 198 20.84 11.76 -16.10
CA THR A 198 21.72 12.83 -16.57
C THR A 198 23.21 12.54 -16.28
N SER A 199 23.51 11.84 -15.18
CA SER A 199 24.88 11.45 -14.82
C SER A 199 25.45 10.32 -15.67
N LEU A 200 24.61 9.47 -16.25
CA LEU A 200 25.01 8.37 -17.13
C LEU A 200 25.28 8.84 -18.58
N LEU A 201 24.87 10.06 -18.94
CA LEU A 201 25.06 10.66 -20.27
C LEU A 201 26.28 11.58 -20.32
N ARG A 202 27.03 11.71 -19.24
CA ARG A 202 28.30 12.46 -19.13
C ARG A 202 29.49 11.53 -19.00
#